data_20828d7f3e011c212be9d51c00c780f1
#
_entry.id   20828d7f3e011c212be9d51c00c780f1
#
_cell.length_a   1.000
_cell.length_b   1.000
_cell.length_c   1.000
_cell.angle_alpha   90.00
_cell.angle_beta   90.00
_cell.angle_gamma   90.00
#
_symmetry.space_group_name_H-M   'P 1'
#
loop_
_entity.id
_entity.type
_entity.pdbx_description
1 polymer ?
#
loop_
_entity_poly.entity_id
_entity_poly.type
_entity_poly.pdbx_seq_one_letter_code
_entity_poly.pdbx_strand_id
1 'polypeptide(L)'
;MALFDFGKTKKLKARHNEEINAIRQNVRRLEAMLQRNISLYPNYQSLDNSERYATTDDVYSIVRMLSTTAALVPLYCYLVKNDDAAKQLHRLTQPHSMPFNTKSLMLKALEDLPEKDPVVSLLNAPGQGLSKFEFFEAVYTLLFIEGEVFIYKAKPEDGVNAGKPVELLLLMPQNVVLKVTDTMPRKVVAYDYVQDGFKIFENIPTEDVIHIKYFNPYVYRGTDSYLRGLSPISVLKKRLTQLDSNIDVATAQLQNGGIETIVYDKSFSDNQAAEINGMRKDAFYRFLKDTNNAGAPYFSSGEMGAINLGSTLADMQVLESGKINFKKLCNVFGTSDILFNNGEASTESNVREMIKRTYTNTILPNVYRVRDALILGLLPDFKDGKKRDIREDITEIPELQSNYKEMAETFAALPIMLPNEILRAFKLPFDEADENLSKIYVKQGYEAIDYLSSGIDDIPPIDE
;
A
#
# COMPACT_ATOMS: atom_id res chain seq x y z
N MET A 1 60.19 19.14 51.93
CA MET A 1 59.73 17.85 51.38
C MET A 1 58.34 17.92 50.69
N ALA A 2 57.78 19.12 50.43
CA ALA A 2 56.44 19.28 49.88
C ALA A 2 56.36 19.75 48.41
N LEU A 3 57.49 20.01 47.76
CA LEU A 3 57.56 20.54 46.38
C LEU A 3 57.68 19.45 45.31
N PHE A 4 57.97 18.19 45.68
CA PHE A 4 58.15 17.08 44.74
C PHE A 4 56.84 16.32 44.41
N ASP A 5 55.79 16.56 45.13
CA ASP A 5 54.50 15.83 44.97
C ASP A 5 53.53 16.53 44.04
N PHE A 6 53.66 17.81 43.84
CA PHE A 6 52.80 18.63 42.95
C PHE A 6 53.02 18.35 41.46
N GLY A 7 54.24 17.98 41.09
CA GLY A 7 54.57 17.64 39.71
C GLY A 7 54.08 16.27 39.28
N LYS A 8 54.07 15.31 40.19
CA LYS A 8 53.54 13.94 39.92
C LYS A 8 52.01 13.94 39.82
N THR A 9 51.34 14.68 40.70
CA THR A 9 49.87 14.79 40.67
C THR A 9 49.39 15.58 39.44
N LYS A 10 50.12 16.57 38.97
CA LYS A 10 49.81 17.29 37.73
C LYS A 10 49.99 16.44 36.47
N LYS A 11 51.03 15.59 36.43
CA LYS A 11 51.25 14.61 35.33
C LYS A 11 50.19 13.48 35.36
N LEU A 12 49.81 13.00 36.53
CA LEU A 12 48.75 11.98 36.68
C LEU A 12 47.38 12.54 36.22
N LYS A 13 47.04 13.76 36.62
CA LYS A 13 45.81 14.43 36.14
C LYS A 13 45.82 14.69 34.63
N ALA A 14 46.95 15.05 34.05
CA ALA A 14 47.09 15.22 32.62
C ALA A 14 46.91 13.92 31.85
N ARG A 15 47.55 12.82 32.29
CA ARG A 15 47.32 11.46 31.72
C ARG A 15 45.88 10.98 31.86
N HIS A 16 45.29 11.19 33.02
CA HIS A 16 43.87 10.83 33.21
C HIS A 16 42.92 11.62 32.34
N ASN A 17 43.20 12.91 32.10
CA ASN A 17 42.42 13.73 31.16
C ASN A 17 42.65 13.33 29.69
N GLU A 18 43.84 12.88 29.33
CA GLU A 18 44.12 12.31 28.00
C GLU A 18 43.39 11.00 27.78
N GLU A 19 43.37 10.10 28.78
CA GLU A 19 42.62 8.87 28.75
C GLU A 19 41.11 9.10 28.66
N ILE A 20 40.55 10.04 29.42
CA ILE A 20 39.14 10.44 29.36
C ILE A 20 38.79 11.01 27.99
N ASN A 21 39.66 11.84 27.41
CA ASN A 21 39.45 12.40 26.07
C ASN A 21 39.53 11.32 24.99
N ALA A 22 40.43 10.34 25.12
CA ALA A 22 40.51 9.21 24.22
C ALA A 22 39.26 8.33 24.32
N ILE A 23 38.78 8.08 25.53
CA ILE A 23 37.49 7.35 25.75
C ILE A 23 36.34 8.14 25.16
N ARG A 24 36.24 9.46 25.37
CA ARG A 24 35.20 10.31 24.77
C ARG A 24 35.24 10.30 23.24
N GLN A 25 36.45 10.32 22.64
CA GLN A 25 36.60 10.21 21.19
C GLN A 25 36.16 8.83 20.67
N ASN A 26 36.47 7.76 21.39
CA ASN A 26 36.07 6.42 21.04
C ASN A 26 34.52 6.24 21.21
N VAL A 27 33.95 6.78 22.27
CA VAL A 27 32.47 6.81 22.45
C VAL A 27 31.81 7.62 21.31
N ARG A 28 32.31 8.78 20.96
CA ARG A 28 31.80 9.55 19.80
C ARG A 28 31.98 8.82 18.47
N ARG A 29 33.09 8.07 18.30
CA ARG A 29 33.27 7.20 17.13
C ARG A 29 32.28 6.06 17.11
N LEU A 30 32.05 5.40 18.25
CA LEU A 30 31.05 4.34 18.41
C LEU A 30 29.63 4.88 18.22
N GLU A 31 29.32 6.05 18.78
CA GLU A 31 28.04 6.74 18.54
C GLU A 31 27.86 7.11 17.06
N ALA A 32 28.92 7.61 16.39
CA ALA A 32 28.89 7.91 14.96
C ALA A 32 28.79 6.63 14.09
N MET A 33 29.41 5.52 14.50
CA MET A 33 29.24 4.21 13.86
C MET A 33 27.87 3.61 14.13
N LEU A 34 27.37 3.73 15.34
CA LEU A 34 26.01 3.35 15.72
C LEU A 34 24.99 4.23 15.00
N GLN A 35 25.19 5.53 14.88
CA GLN A 35 24.33 6.42 14.10
C GLN A 35 24.40 6.11 12.59
N ARG A 36 25.55 5.73 12.04
CA ARG A 36 25.65 5.23 10.66
C ARG A 36 24.94 3.91 10.47
N ASN A 37 25.00 3.01 11.44
CA ASN A 37 24.26 1.75 11.43
C ASN A 37 22.77 1.96 11.78
N ILE A 38 22.46 2.91 12.67
CA ILE A 38 21.07 3.23 13.11
C ILE A 38 20.25 3.87 11.96
N SER A 39 20.85 4.58 11.00
CA SER A 39 20.12 5.10 9.84
C SER A 39 19.61 3.99 8.90
N LEU A 40 20.16 2.80 9.01
CA LEU A 40 19.75 1.57 8.29
C LEU A 40 19.07 0.56 9.22
N TYR A 41 19.18 0.79 10.51
CA TYR A 41 18.62 -0.04 11.57
C TYR A 41 17.13 0.24 11.76
N PRO A 42 16.45 -0.68 12.44
CA PRO A 42 15.02 -0.87 12.20
C PRO A 42 14.37 0.45 11.90
N ASN A 43 13.64 0.48 10.83
CA ASN A 43 12.91 1.66 10.43
C ASN A 43 11.91 1.98 11.57
N TYR A 44 12.29 2.85 12.54
CA TYR A 44 11.38 3.24 13.62
C TYR A 44 10.05 3.83 13.09
N GLN A 45 10.06 4.34 11.85
CA GLN A 45 8.84 4.73 11.16
C GLN A 45 7.95 3.53 10.84
N SER A 46 8.53 2.35 10.65
CA SER A 46 7.78 1.13 10.38
C SER A 46 6.97 0.65 11.59
N LEU A 47 7.49 0.77 12.81
CA LEU A 47 6.71 0.50 14.02
C LEU A 47 5.51 1.45 14.14
N ASP A 48 5.73 2.75 13.92
CA ASP A 48 4.66 3.76 13.92
C ASP A 48 3.62 3.49 12.82
N ASN A 49 4.05 3.06 11.62
CA ASN A 49 3.16 2.73 10.52
C ASN A 49 2.28 1.51 10.81
N SER A 50 2.88 0.44 11.33
CA SER A 50 2.17 -0.79 11.70
C SER A 50 1.19 -0.54 12.84
N GLU A 51 1.56 0.28 13.84
CA GLU A 51 0.68 0.70 14.92
C GLU A 51 -0.49 1.54 14.38
N ARG A 52 -0.24 2.48 13.47
CA ARG A 52 -1.29 3.28 12.81
C ARG A 52 -2.28 2.41 12.04
N TYR A 53 -1.80 1.40 11.33
CA TYR A 53 -2.68 0.44 10.67
C TYR A 53 -3.56 -0.33 11.66
N ALA A 54 -3.00 -0.71 12.82
CA ALA A 54 -3.73 -1.49 13.82
C ALA A 54 -4.71 -0.65 14.67
N THR A 55 -4.48 0.67 14.78
CA THR A 55 -5.24 1.56 15.69
C THR A 55 -6.17 2.53 15.00
N THR A 56 -5.98 2.80 13.70
CA THR A 56 -6.79 3.77 12.95
C THR A 56 -7.72 3.03 12.00
N ASP A 57 -9.02 3.08 12.26
CA ASP A 57 -10.09 2.42 11.51
C ASP A 57 -10.13 2.82 10.03
N ASP A 58 -9.94 4.10 9.72
CA ASP A 58 -9.87 4.63 8.36
C ASP A 58 -8.72 3.99 7.56
N VAL A 59 -7.53 3.92 8.16
CA VAL A 59 -6.33 3.33 7.54
C VAL A 59 -6.53 1.83 7.33
N TYR A 60 -7.04 1.13 8.36
CA TYR A 60 -7.32 -0.29 8.28
C TYR A 60 -8.30 -0.62 7.16
N SER A 61 -9.40 0.13 7.07
CA SER A 61 -10.45 -0.09 6.07
C SER A 61 -9.92 0.08 4.65
N ILE A 62 -9.16 1.15 4.40
CA ILE A 62 -8.59 1.43 3.07
C ILE A 62 -7.56 0.37 2.69
N VAL A 63 -6.59 0.09 3.57
CA VAL A 63 -5.51 -0.87 3.28
C VAL A 63 -6.08 -2.27 3.09
N ARG A 64 -7.01 -2.71 3.95
CA ARG A 64 -7.66 -4.01 3.83
C ARG A 64 -8.38 -4.15 2.50
N MET A 65 -9.20 -3.17 2.10
CA MET A 65 -9.89 -3.21 0.82
C MET A 65 -8.90 -3.34 -0.35
N LEU A 66 -7.83 -2.54 -0.35
CA LEU A 66 -6.85 -2.55 -1.43
C LEU A 66 -6.03 -3.85 -1.45
N SER A 67 -5.58 -4.35 -0.30
CA SER A 67 -4.76 -5.56 -0.22
C SER A 67 -5.54 -6.81 -0.59
N THR A 68 -6.78 -6.97 -0.07
CA THR A 68 -7.64 -8.09 -0.43
C THR A 68 -8.00 -8.07 -1.91
N THR A 69 -8.32 -6.90 -2.46
CA THR A 69 -8.64 -6.76 -3.89
C THR A 69 -7.43 -7.07 -4.78
N ALA A 70 -6.22 -6.63 -4.38
CA ALA A 70 -5.00 -6.95 -5.10
C ALA A 70 -4.66 -8.45 -5.04
N ALA A 71 -4.88 -9.10 -3.90
CA ALA A 71 -4.64 -10.54 -3.71
C ALA A 71 -5.61 -11.43 -4.52
N LEU A 72 -6.81 -10.91 -4.85
CA LEU A 72 -7.77 -11.59 -5.71
C LEU A 72 -7.36 -11.62 -7.17
N VAL A 73 -6.44 -10.76 -7.61
CA VAL A 73 -5.95 -10.79 -9.00
C VAL A 73 -5.06 -12.02 -9.20
N PRO A 74 -5.49 -13.01 -10.01
CA PRO A 74 -4.77 -14.26 -10.12
C PRO A 74 -3.45 -14.08 -10.89
N LEU A 75 -2.39 -14.66 -10.36
CA LEU A 75 -1.08 -14.75 -11.00
C LEU A 75 -0.84 -16.18 -11.46
N TYR A 76 -0.59 -16.36 -12.75
CA TYR A 76 -0.27 -17.63 -13.38
C TYR A 76 1.15 -17.64 -13.92
N CYS A 77 1.79 -18.81 -13.87
CA CYS A 77 3.14 -19.00 -14.40
C CYS A 77 3.07 -19.79 -15.72
N TYR A 78 3.76 -19.29 -16.73
CA TYR A 78 3.77 -19.82 -18.09
C TYR A 78 5.17 -20.16 -18.55
N LEU A 79 5.28 -21.09 -19.50
CA LEU A 79 6.48 -21.29 -20.30
C LEU A 79 6.37 -20.50 -21.61
N VAL A 80 7.39 -19.73 -21.95
CA VAL A 80 7.46 -18.96 -23.20
C VAL A 80 7.85 -19.89 -24.34
N LYS A 81 6.93 -20.12 -25.31
CA LYS A 81 7.16 -20.91 -26.49
C LYS A 81 7.81 -20.09 -27.62
N ASN A 82 7.37 -18.86 -27.75
CA ASN A 82 7.81 -17.96 -28.83
C ASN A 82 8.11 -16.57 -28.27
N ASP A 83 9.38 -16.20 -28.29
CA ASP A 83 9.87 -14.94 -27.72
C ASP A 83 9.31 -13.71 -28.45
N ASP A 84 9.09 -13.77 -29.76
CA ASP A 84 8.58 -12.64 -30.53
C ASP A 84 7.08 -12.44 -30.30
N ALA A 85 6.32 -13.51 -30.20
CA ALA A 85 4.92 -13.47 -29.81
C ALA A 85 4.75 -12.99 -28.35
N ALA A 86 5.64 -13.41 -27.43
CA ALA A 86 5.65 -12.96 -26.05
C ALA A 86 5.96 -11.45 -25.94
N LYS A 87 6.92 -10.94 -26.73
CA LYS A 87 7.21 -9.49 -26.80
C LYS A 87 6.03 -8.69 -27.37
N GLN A 88 5.34 -9.22 -28.38
CA GLN A 88 4.12 -8.59 -28.89
C GLN A 88 3.02 -8.59 -27.85
N LEU A 89 2.81 -9.71 -27.16
CA LEU A 89 1.85 -9.82 -26.07
C LEU A 89 2.16 -8.81 -24.95
N HIS A 90 3.42 -8.67 -24.55
CA HIS A 90 3.84 -7.69 -23.55
C HIS A 90 3.54 -6.24 -23.97
N ARG A 91 3.72 -5.89 -25.24
CA ARG A 91 3.37 -4.55 -25.77
C ARG A 91 1.87 -4.30 -25.79
N LEU A 92 1.07 -5.33 -26.03
CA LEU A 92 -0.39 -5.23 -26.13
C LEU A 92 -1.10 -5.30 -24.77
N THR A 93 -0.48 -5.88 -23.76
CA THR A 93 -1.02 -5.96 -22.37
C THR A 93 -0.68 -4.74 -21.51
N GLN A 94 -0.15 -3.66 -22.09
CA GLN A 94 0.00 -2.41 -21.35
C GLN A 94 -1.38 -1.81 -20.99
N PRO A 95 -1.51 -1.11 -19.82
CA PRO A 95 -2.80 -0.84 -19.18
C PRO A 95 -3.86 -0.10 -19.99
N HIS A 96 -3.52 0.46 -21.13
CA HIS A 96 -4.42 1.27 -21.96
C HIS A 96 -4.82 0.67 -23.29
N SER A 97 -4.31 -0.53 -23.62
CA SER A 97 -4.67 -1.20 -24.87
C SER A 97 -4.95 -2.67 -24.60
N MET A 98 -6.21 -3.02 -24.45
CA MET A 98 -6.68 -4.40 -24.53
C MET A 98 -7.25 -4.66 -25.91
N PRO A 99 -6.45 -5.06 -26.92
CA PRO A 99 -7.01 -5.46 -28.18
C PRO A 99 -7.57 -6.87 -28.05
N PHE A 100 -8.65 -7.10 -28.77
CA PHE A 100 -9.44 -8.32 -28.85
C PHE A 100 -8.66 -9.62 -29.11
N ASN A 101 -7.42 -9.53 -29.60
CA ASN A 101 -6.62 -10.68 -30.04
C ASN A 101 -5.59 -11.18 -29.02
N THR A 102 -5.62 -10.71 -27.77
CA THR A 102 -4.61 -11.12 -26.77
C THR A 102 -4.65 -12.61 -26.46
N LYS A 103 -5.84 -13.23 -26.42
CA LYS A 103 -5.98 -14.66 -26.10
C LYS A 103 -5.34 -15.57 -27.17
N SER A 104 -5.56 -15.28 -28.46
CA SER A 104 -4.92 -16.03 -29.55
C SER A 104 -3.40 -15.85 -29.55
N LEU A 105 -2.93 -14.63 -29.27
CA LEU A 105 -1.51 -14.34 -29.17
C LEU A 105 -0.91 -14.99 -27.92
N MET A 106 -1.65 -15.01 -26.81
CA MET A 106 -1.25 -15.66 -25.56
C MET A 106 -1.05 -17.16 -25.76
N LEU A 107 -2.00 -17.85 -26.40
CA LEU A 107 -1.88 -19.27 -26.74
C LEU A 107 -0.72 -19.60 -27.68
N LYS A 108 -0.35 -18.67 -28.59
CA LYS A 108 0.83 -18.81 -29.46
C LYS A 108 2.14 -18.54 -28.74
N ALA A 109 2.12 -17.64 -27.76
CA ALA A 109 3.32 -17.18 -27.07
C ALA A 109 3.67 -18.03 -25.85
N LEU A 110 2.65 -18.51 -25.13
CA LEU A 110 2.78 -19.09 -23.80
C LEU A 110 2.17 -20.49 -23.73
N GLU A 111 2.70 -21.29 -22.82
CA GLU A 111 2.18 -22.60 -22.45
C GLU A 111 1.94 -22.66 -20.96
N ASP A 112 0.78 -23.16 -20.58
CA ASP A 112 0.45 -23.37 -19.19
C ASP A 112 1.39 -24.40 -18.57
N LEU A 113 1.95 -24.07 -17.42
CA LEU A 113 2.75 -25.00 -16.66
C LEU A 113 1.83 -25.92 -15.82
N PRO A 114 2.18 -27.22 -15.71
CA PRO A 114 1.39 -28.14 -14.89
C PRO A 114 1.42 -27.73 -13.41
N GLU A 115 0.38 -28.07 -12.66
CA GLU A 115 0.27 -27.78 -11.22
C GLU A 115 1.44 -28.35 -10.38
N LYS A 116 2.04 -29.45 -10.85
CA LYS A 116 3.21 -30.08 -10.24
C LYS A 116 4.54 -29.36 -10.53
N ASP A 117 4.52 -28.31 -11.36
CA ASP A 117 5.73 -27.53 -11.58
C ASP A 117 6.18 -26.86 -10.29
N PRO A 118 7.50 -26.89 -9.97
CA PRO A 118 7.99 -26.36 -8.71
C PRO A 118 7.65 -24.89 -8.45
N VAL A 119 7.60 -24.05 -9.51
CA VAL A 119 7.24 -22.64 -9.36
C VAL A 119 5.74 -22.48 -9.09
N VAL A 120 4.90 -23.23 -9.84
CA VAL A 120 3.43 -23.18 -9.64
C VAL A 120 3.07 -23.69 -8.26
N SER A 121 3.67 -24.81 -7.85
CA SER A 121 3.47 -25.38 -6.51
C SER A 121 3.89 -24.41 -5.41
N LEU A 122 5.05 -23.73 -5.56
CA LEU A 122 5.53 -22.73 -4.61
C LEU A 122 4.65 -21.49 -4.55
N LEU A 123 4.14 -20.99 -5.68
CA LEU A 123 3.23 -19.86 -5.69
C LEU A 123 1.84 -20.19 -5.11
N ASN A 124 1.38 -21.45 -5.25
CA ASN A 124 0.11 -21.90 -4.70
C ASN A 124 0.19 -22.23 -3.19
N ALA A 125 1.36 -22.64 -2.71
CA ALA A 125 1.65 -22.91 -1.30
C ALA A 125 2.99 -22.30 -0.92
N PRO A 126 3.04 -20.97 -0.69
CA PRO A 126 4.32 -20.27 -0.49
C PRO A 126 5.10 -20.70 0.75
N GLY A 127 4.42 -21.17 1.79
CA GLY A 127 5.02 -21.57 3.05
C GLY A 127 4.42 -20.85 4.26
N GLN A 128 5.01 -21.01 5.44
CA GLN A 128 4.51 -20.45 6.71
C GLN A 128 3.07 -20.87 7.07
N GLY A 129 2.53 -21.93 6.45
CA GLY A 129 1.13 -22.34 6.63
C GLY A 129 0.09 -21.38 6.01
N LEU A 130 0.53 -20.44 5.20
CA LEU A 130 -0.34 -19.48 4.51
C LEU A 130 -0.82 -20.06 3.17
N SER A 131 -2.08 -19.82 2.85
CA SER A 131 -2.61 -20.02 1.50
C SER A 131 -2.01 -18.99 0.53
N LYS A 132 -2.16 -19.24 -0.77
CA LYS A 132 -1.77 -18.27 -1.82
C LYS A 132 -2.38 -16.89 -1.57
N PHE A 133 -3.68 -16.85 -1.26
CA PHE A 133 -4.40 -15.61 -1.03
C PHE A 133 -3.85 -14.87 0.20
N GLU A 134 -3.73 -15.55 1.35
CA GLU A 134 -3.22 -14.94 2.59
C GLU A 134 -1.79 -14.41 2.44
N PHE A 135 -0.94 -15.15 1.72
CA PHE A 135 0.42 -14.70 1.45
C PHE A 135 0.45 -13.42 0.63
N PHE A 136 -0.28 -13.37 -0.49
CA PHE A 136 -0.30 -12.17 -1.33
C PHE A 136 -1.05 -11.02 -0.66
N GLU A 137 -2.11 -11.28 0.11
CA GLU A 137 -2.76 -10.26 0.94
C GLU A 137 -1.74 -9.63 1.92
N ALA A 138 -0.92 -10.44 2.59
CA ALA A 138 0.13 -9.94 3.48
C ALA A 138 1.20 -9.14 2.72
N VAL A 139 1.62 -9.59 1.52
CA VAL A 139 2.56 -8.87 0.65
C VAL A 139 2.01 -7.48 0.30
N TYR A 140 0.76 -7.39 -0.16
CA TYR A 140 0.16 -6.10 -0.51
C TYR A 140 -0.10 -5.24 0.73
N THR A 141 -0.51 -5.82 1.84
CA THR A 141 -0.70 -5.10 3.11
C THR A 141 0.60 -4.43 3.54
N LEU A 142 1.72 -5.16 3.57
CA LEU A 142 3.04 -4.59 3.89
C LEU A 142 3.45 -3.52 2.89
N LEU A 143 3.19 -3.72 1.61
CA LEU A 143 3.51 -2.74 0.58
C LEU A 143 2.71 -1.42 0.77
N PHE A 144 1.42 -1.49 1.11
CA PHE A 144 0.60 -0.32 1.38
C PHE A 144 0.92 0.35 2.71
N ILE A 145 1.36 -0.39 3.74
CA ILE A 145 1.71 0.16 5.05
C ILE A 145 3.12 0.73 5.04
N GLU A 146 4.11 -0.10 4.68
CA GLU A 146 5.54 0.21 4.81
C GLU A 146 6.16 0.78 3.54
N GLY A 147 5.48 0.62 2.40
CA GLY A 147 6.02 0.97 1.10
C GLY A 147 7.10 0.02 0.60
N GLU A 148 7.35 -1.08 1.32
CA GLU A 148 8.31 -2.12 0.96
C GLU A 148 7.96 -3.47 1.55
N VAL A 149 8.42 -4.53 0.89
CA VAL A 149 8.24 -5.92 1.30
C VAL A 149 9.53 -6.69 1.06
N PHE A 150 9.87 -7.56 1.98
CA PHE A 150 11.00 -8.48 1.88
C PHE A 150 10.48 -9.91 1.88
N ILE A 151 10.74 -10.64 0.81
CA ILE A 151 10.41 -12.06 0.68
C ILE A 151 11.71 -12.83 0.66
N TYR A 152 11.96 -13.59 1.71
CA TYR A 152 13.13 -14.47 1.80
C TYR A 152 12.81 -15.80 1.15
N LYS A 153 13.70 -16.26 0.27
CA LYS A 153 13.63 -17.53 -0.43
C LYS A 153 14.40 -18.58 0.37
N ALA A 154 13.69 -19.42 1.11
CA ALA A 154 14.32 -20.49 1.85
C ALA A 154 14.78 -21.59 0.88
N LYS A 155 16.10 -21.78 0.79
CA LYS A 155 16.75 -22.77 -0.07
C LYS A 155 17.45 -23.81 0.80
N PRO A 156 17.12 -25.11 0.67
CA PRO A 156 17.86 -26.16 1.36
C PRO A 156 19.29 -26.26 0.81
N GLU A 157 20.24 -26.52 1.69
CA GLU A 157 21.64 -26.70 1.33
C GLU A 157 21.87 -28.06 0.69
N ASP A 158 21.13 -29.10 1.13
CA ASP A 158 21.28 -30.49 0.72
C ASP A 158 19.96 -31.07 0.16
N GLY A 159 20.09 -32.14 -0.64
CA GLY A 159 18.96 -32.92 -1.16
C GLY A 159 18.59 -32.59 -2.61
N VAL A 160 17.44 -33.14 -3.05
CA VAL A 160 16.96 -33.03 -4.45
C VAL A 160 16.64 -31.58 -4.86
N ASN A 161 16.31 -30.75 -3.88
CA ASN A 161 15.95 -29.34 -4.05
C ASN A 161 17.07 -28.39 -3.60
N ALA A 162 18.30 -28.88 -3.42
CA ALA A 162 19.44 -28.05 -3.02
C ALA A 162 19.56 -26.81 -3.92
N GLY A 163 19.67 -25.63 -3.32
CA GLY A 163 19.79 -24.35 -4.01
C GLY A 163 18.53 -23.83 -4.71
N LYS A 164 17.40 -24.55 -4.62
CA LYS A 164 16.10 -24.08 -5.16
C LYS A 164 15.21 -23.60 -4.05
N PRO A 165 14.45 -22.52 -4.25
CA PRO A 165 13.46 -22.07 -3.27
C PRO A 165 12.38 -23.14 -3.04
N VAL A 166 12.18 -23.53 -1.79
CA VAL A 166 11.10 -24.45 -1.36
C VAL A 166 10.04 -23.74 -0.55
N GLU A 167 10.39 -22.61 0.05
CA GLU A 167 9.49 -21.75 0.82
C GLU A 167 9.79 -20.28 0.57
N LEU A 168 8.74 -19.45 0.64
CA LEU A 168 8.81 -17.99 0.62
C LEU A 168 8.38 -17.47 2.00
N LEU A 169 9.30 -16.83 2.70
CA LEU A 169 9.06 -16.29 4.03
C LEU A 169 8.95 -14.76 3.97
N LEU A 170 7.87 -14.21 4.53
CA LEU A 170 7.72 -12.77 4.65
C LEU A 170 8.54 -12.27 5.85
N LEU A 171 9.50 -11.40 5.61
CA LEU A 171 10.26 -10.72 6.63
C LEU A 171 9.62 -9.37 6.93
N MET A 172 9.36 -9.09 8.21
CA MET A 172 8.79 -7.82 8.61
C MET A 172 9.78 -6.67 8.38
N PRO A 173 9.42 -5.61 7.63
CA PRO A 173 10.34 -4.54 7.23
C PRO A 173 11.04 -3.85 8.40
N GLN A 174 10.38 -3.74 9.56
CA GLN A 174 10.97 -3.18 10.78
C GLN A 174 12.14 -4.00 11.33
N ASN A 175 12.18 -5.29 11.04
CA ASN A 175 13.19 -6.22 11.54
C ASN A 175 14.32 -6.45 10.53
N VAL A 176 14.20 -5.92 9.31
CA VAL A 176 15.22 -6.10 8.26
C VAL A 176 16.24 -4.97 8.30
N VAL A 177 17.50 -5.32 8.43
CA VAL A 177 18.65 -4.42 8.39
C VAL A 177 19.37 -4.58 7.05
N LEU A 178 19.54 -3.48 6.34
CA LEU A 178 20.29 -3.46 5.08
C LEU A 178 21.78 -3.32 5.35
N LYS A 179 22.60 -4.22 4.82
CA LYS A 179 24.08 -4.06 4.74
C LYS A 179 24.43 -3.47 3.39
N VAL A 180 25.14 -2.38 3.39
CA VAL A 180 25.44 -1.61 2.18
C VAL A 180 26.94 -1.47 1.96
N THR A 181 27.32 -1.21 0.69
CA THR A 181 28.71 -0.93 0.32
C THR A 181 29.17 0.41 0.91
N ASP A 182 30.45 0.51 1.24
CA ASP A 182 31.06 1.77 1.70
C ASP A 182 31.30 2.77 0.55
N THR A 183 31.26 2.29 -0.70
CA THR A 183 31.49 3.10 -1.90
C THR A 183 30.19 3.71 -2.43
N MET A 184 30.25 4.94 -2.94
CA MET A 184 29.11 5.58 -3.62
C MET A 184 29.06 5.21 -5.12
N PRO A 185 27.87 4.99 -5.71
CA PRO A 185 26.58 4.89 -5.06
C PRO A 185 26.46 3.60 -4.22
N ARG A 186 25.90 3.74 -3.01
CA ARG A 186 25.72 2.60 -2.12
C ARG A 186 24.75 1.59 -2.68
N LYS A 187 25.10 0.33 -2.54
CA LYS A 187 24.27 -0.83 -2.95
C LYS A 187 24.09 -1.75 -1.77
N VAL A 188 22.93 -2.40 -1.70
CA VAL A 188 22.70 -3.44 -0.72
C VAL A 188 23.56 -4.66 -1.09
N VAL A 189 24.28 -5.19 -0.12
CA VAL A 189 25.16 -6.38 -0.26
C VAL A 189 24.53 -7.58 0.42
N ALA A 190 23.92 -7.36 1.57
CA ALA A 190 23.29 -8.43 2.36
C ALA A 190 22.18 -7.85 3.23
N TYR A 191 21.37 -8.73 3.79
CA TYR A 191 20.33 -8.42 4.75
C TYR A 191 20.59 -9.17 6.06
N ASP A 192 20.30 -8.52 7.19
CA ASP A 192 20.18 -9.20 8.48
C ASP A 192 18.71 -9.11 8.92
N TYR A 193 18.17 -10.16 9.51
CA TYR A 193 16.86 -10.15 10.14
C TYR A 193 17.02 -10.23 11.65
N VAL A 194 16.56 -9.19 12.35
CA VAL A 194 16.75 -9.00 13.80
C VAL A 194 15.38 -8.89 14.45
N GLN A 195 15.08 -9.77 15.38
CA GLN A 195 13.85 -9.74 16.16
C GLN A 195 14.17 -9.73 17.64
N ASP A 196 13.56 -8.83 18.41
CA ASP A 196 13.77 -8.66 19.86
C ASP A 196 15.24 -8.52 20.26
N GLY A 197 16.06 -7.91 19.40
CA GLY A 197 17.49 -7.74 19.60
C GLY A 197 18.34 -8.96 19.24
N PHE A 198 17.72 -10.08 18.88
CA PHE A 198 18.42 -11.29 18.42
C PHE A 198 18.48 -11.33 16.88
N LYS A 199 19.65 -11.64 16.35
CA LYS A 199 19.81 -11.91 14.92
C LYS A 199 19.31 -13.32 14.61
N ILE A 200 18.16 -13.39 13.94
CA ILE A 200 17.57 -14.67 13.51
C ILE A 200 18.27 -15.16 12.24
N PHE A 201 18.47 -14.27 11.29
CA PHE A 201 19.26 -14.53 10.08
C PHE A 201 20.32 -13.45 9.94
N GLU A 202 21.53 -13.85 9.60
CA GLU A 202 22.67 -12.94 9.42
C GLU A 202 23.29 -13.13 8.04
N ASN A 203 23.65 -12.01 7.39
CA ASN A 203 24.31 -11.99 6.08
C ASN A 203 23.53 -12.73 4.98
N ILE A 204 22.20 -12.58 4.94
CA ILE A 204 21.40 -13.15 3.84
C ILE A 204 21.84 -12.49 2.54
N PRO A 205 22.26 -13.25 1.53
CA PRO A 205 22.64 -12.70 0.24
C PRO A 205 21.47 -11.96 -0.44
N THR A 206 21.78 -10.93 -1.22
CA THR A 206 20.74 -10.18 -1.96
C THR A 206 19.98 -11.02 -2.96
N GLU A 207 20.61 -12.09 -3.47
CA GLU A 207 19.97 -13.06 -4.37
C GLU A 207 18.91 -13.93 -3.71
N ASP A 208 18.93 -14.05 -2.36
CA ASP A 208 17.97 -14.85 -1.61
C ASP A 208 16.81 -14.04 -1.03
N VAL A 209 16.79 -12.71 -1.26
CA VAL A 209 15.71 -11.82 -0.84
C VAL A 209 15.13 -11.09 -2.03
N ILE A 210 13.82 -11.20 -2.20
CA ILE A 210 13.08 -10.36 -3.16
C ILE A 210 12.65 -9.11 -2.40
N HIS A 211 13.27 -7.97 -2.70
CA HIS A 211 12.96 -6.68 -2.11
C HIS A 211 12.08 -5.86 -3.06
N ILE A 212 10.81 -5.74 -2.74
CA ILE A 212 9.81 -4.96 -3.47
C ILE A 212 9.62 -3.64 -2.74
N LYS A 213 9.67 -2.50 -3.45
CA LYS A 213 9.51 -1.21 -2.79
C LYS A 213 8.91 -0.12 -3.69
N TYR A 214 8.28 0.86 -3.07
CA TYR A 214 7.97 2.12 -3.71
C TYR A 214 9.24 2.97 -3.83
N PHE A 215 9.33 3.72 -4.93
CA PHE A 215 10.46 4.61 -5.12
C PHE A 215 10.50 5.69 -4.03
N ASN A 216 11.67 5.83 -3.40
CA ASN A 216 11.91 6.84 -2.38
C ASN A 216 12.98 7.83 -2.88
N PRO A 217 12.59 9.02 -3.36
CA PRO A 217 13.53 10.03 -3.84
C PRO A 217 14.21 10.79 -2.69
N TYR A 218 13.75 10.58 -1.45
CA TYR A 218 14.22 11.37 -0.32
C TYR A 218 15.58 10.89 0.18
N VAL A 219 16.57 11.78 0.07
CA VAL A 219 17.93 11.57 0.60
C VAL A 219 18.16 12.59 1.71
N TYR A 220 18.14 12.13 2.96
CA TYR A 220 18.34 13.00 4.11
C TYR A 220 19.77 12.88 4.65
N ARG A 221 20.53 13.99 4.62
CA ARG A 221 21.83 14.20 5.28
C ARG A 221 22.75 12.98 5.33
N GLY A 222 22.97 12.31 4.19
CA GLY A 222 23.86 11.15 4.09
C GLY A 222 23.24 9.83 4.59
N THR A 223 21.93 9.79 4.83
CA THR A 223 21.21 8.54 5.01
C THR A 223 20.92 7.90 3.65
N ASP A 224 20.99 6.57 3.58
CA ASP A 224 20.72 5.83 2.35
C ASP A 224 19.21 5.48 2.22
N SER A 225 18.36 6.45 2.57
CA SER A 225 16.89 6.28 2.59
C SER A 225 16.30 5.86 1.24
N TYR A 226 16.96 6.18 0.12
CA TYR A 226 16.58 5.73 -1.22
C TYR A 226 16.71 4.20 -1.41
N LEU A 227 17.42 3.51 -0.53
CA LEU A 227 17.52 2.05 -0.52
C LEU A 227 16.28 1.39 0.11
N ARG A 228 15.51 2.14 0.90
CA ARG A 228 14.25 1.72 1.52
C ARG A 228 13.05 2.24 0.73
N GLY A 229 11.89 1.62 0.92
CA GLY A 229 10.64 2.09 0.34
C GLY A 229 10.09 3.35 1.03
N LEU A 230 9.26 4.10 0.32
CA LEU A 230 8.52 5.24 0.89
C LEU A 230 7.14 4.77 1.34
N SER A 231 6.89 4.77 2.65
CA SER A 231 5.59 4.39 3.21
C SER A 231 4.51 5.43 2.90
N PRO A 232 3.35 5.03 2.34
CA PRO A 232 2.21 5.93 2.19
C PRO A 232 1.70 6.48 3.53
N ILE A 233 1.75 5.67 4.60
CA ILE A 233 1.35 6.09 5.95
C ILE A 233 2.29 7.17 6.49
N SER A 234 3.59 7.06 6.23
CA SER A 234 4.55 8.09 6.65
C SER A 234 4.26 9.47 6.03
N VAL A 235 3.77 9.49 4.79
CA VAL A 235 3.32 10.72 4.11
C VAL A 235 2.09 11.31 4.78
N LEU A 236 1.23 10.47 5.33
CA LEU A 236 -0.01 10.86 6.01
C LEU A 236 0.19 11.24 7.49
N LYS A 237 1.37 11.11 8.06
CA LYS A 237 1.65 11.28 9.50
C LYS A 237 0.99 12.52 10.11
N LYS A 238 1.13 13.69 9.46
CA LYS A 238 0.52 14.94 9.95
C LYS A 238 -1.01 14.90 9.95
N ARG A 239 -1.61 14.20 8.97
CA ARG A 239 -3.07 14.06 8.85
C ARG A 239 -3.63 13.10 9.89
N LEU A 240 -2.94 11.99 10.12
CA LEU A 240 -3.31 11.03 11.15
C LEU A 240 -3.23 11.66 12.54
N THR A 241 -2.15 12.41 12.84
CA THR A 241 -2.05 13.16 14.10
C THR A 241 -3.17 14.20 14.24
N GLN A 242 -3.58 14.88 13.17
CA GLN A 242 -4.71 15.79 13.19
C GLN A 242 -6.03 15.05 13.45
N LEU A 243 -6.22 13.87 12.85
CA LEU A 243 -7.39 13.03 13.07
C LEU A 243 -7.49 12.61 14.53
N ASP A 244 -6.40 12.08 15.10
CA ASP A 244 -6.33 11.71 16.52
C ASP A 244 -6.71 12.89 17.42
N SER A 245 -6.08 14.06 17.19
CA SER A 245 -6.35 15.26 17.98
C SER A 245 -7.82 15.70 17.89
N ASN A 246 -8.44 15.57 16.71
CA ASN A 246 -9.86 15.89 16.54
C ASN A 246 -10.75 14.91 17.32
N ILE A 247 -10.43 13.62 17.29
CA ILE A 247 -11.15 12.59 18.04
C ILE A 247 -10.99 12.82 19.55
N ASP A 248 -9.78 13.12 20.01
CA ASP A 248 -9.49 13.39 21.42
C ASP A 248 -10.26 14.60 21.93
N VAL A 249 -10.27 15.70 21.16
CA VAL A 249 -11.03 16.92 21.51
C VAL A 249 -12.53 16.64 21.54
N ALA A 250 -13.06 15.97 20.50
CA ALA A 250 -14.47 15.61 20.43
C ALA A 250 -14.88 14.71 21.63
N THR A 251 -14.04 13.72 21.94
CA THR A 251 -14.25 12.81 23.07
C THR A 251 -14.22 13.54 24.39
N ALA A 252 -13.22 14.42 24.60
CA ALA A 252 -13.12 15.23 25.80
C ALA A 252 -14.33 16.15 25.97
N GLN A 253 -14.82 16.77 24.87
CA GLN A 253 -16.03 17.61 24.94
C GLN A 253 -17.28 16.80 25.27
N LEU A 254 -17.44 15.61 24.67
CA LEU A 254 -18.57 14.73 24.99
C LEU A 254 -18.52 14.25 26.43
N GLN A 255 -17.34 13.89 26.97
CA GLN A 255 -17.14 13.48 28.35
C GLN A 255 -17.39 14.60 29.34
N ASN A 256 -17.10 15.84 28.96
CA ASN A 256 -17.32 17.03 29.80
C ASN A 256 -18.73 17.66 29.59
N GLY A 257 -19.63 16.98 28.85
CA GLY A 257 -20.97 17.50 28.59
C GLY A 257 -21.01 18.74 27.71
N GLY A 258 -19.95 18.98 26.91
CA GLY A 258 -19.85 20.10 25.96
C GLY A 258 -19.62 21.46 26.66
N ILE A 259 -19.29 21.49 27.96
CA ILE A 259 -19.17 22.70 28.75
C ILE A 259 -17.69 23.12 28.83
N GLU A 260 -17.28 24.06 28.04
CA GLU A 260 -16.07 24.86 28.26
C GLU A 260 -16.44 26.18 28.90
N THR A 261 -16.71 26.12 30.19
CA THR A 261 -17.20 27.29 30.93
C THR A 261 -16.28 27.61 32.11
N ILE A 262 -15.80 28.84 32.20
CA ILE A 262 -15.18 29.34 33.40
C ILE A 262 -16.30 29.73 34.35
N VAL A 263 -16.39 29.00 35.46
CA VAL A 263 -17.29 29.32 36.53
C VAL A 263 -16.50 30.07 37.61
N TYR A 264 -16.88 31.27 37.92
CA TYR A 264 -16.26 32.09 38.97
C TYR A 264 -17.29 32.56 39.98
N ASP A 265 -16.86 32.74 41.24
CA ASP A 265 -17.69 33.23 42.28
C ASP A 265 -17.57 34.76 42.36
N LYS A 266 -18.72 35.48 42.32
CA LYS A 266 -18.78 36.93 42.37
C LYS A 266 -18.71 37.49 43.77
N SER A 267 -18.90 36.66 44.83
CA SER A 267 -19.17 37.09 46.17
C SER A 267 -17.94 37.20 47.11
N PHE A 268 -16.72 36.86 46.61
CA PHE A 268 -15.53 36.78 47.46
C PHE A 268 -14.41 37.72 47.08
N SER A 269 -14.04 38.62 48.02
CA SER A 269 -12.88 39.52 47.91
C SER A 269 -11.73 39.21 48.91
N ASP A 270 -11.83 38.19 49.78
CA ASP A 270 -10.86 37.96 50.86
C ASP A 270 -10.30 36.52 50.97
N ASN A 271 -9.15 36.40 51.68
CA ASN A 271 -8.29 35.21 51.79
C ASN A 271 -8.93 33.91 52.34
N GLN A 272 -10.11 33.95 52.96
CA GLN A 272 -10.86 32.75 53.36
C GLN A 272 -11.56 32.08 52.18
N ALA A 273 -11.59 32.75 51.05
CA ALA A 273 -12.20 32.28 49.81
C ALA A 273 -11.47 31.06 49.16
N ALA A 274 -10.18 30.88 49.38
CA ALA A 274 -9.39 29.88 48.71
C ALA A 274 -9.79 28.43 49.07
N GLU A 275 -10.08 28.17 50.33
CA GLU A 275 -10.42 26.84 50.83
C GLU A 275 -11.87 26.46 50.46
N ILE A 276 -12.79 27.41 50.57
CA ILE A 276 -14.20 27.26 50.19
C ILE A 276 -14.31 27.11 48.66
N ASN A 277 -13.51 27.86 47.88
CA ASN A 277 -13.43 27.74 46.43
C ASN A 277 -12.88 26.38 45.99
N GLY A 278 -11.93 25.82 46.75
CA GLY A 278 -11.45 24.46 46.53
C GLY A 278 -12.55 23.42 46.65
N MET A 279 -13.30 23.46 47.76
CA MET A 279 -14.40 22.51 48.01
C MET A 279 -15.54 22.64 46.98
N ARG A 280 -15.88 23.86 46.57
CA ARG A 280 -16.92 24.13 45.58
C ARG A 280 -16.46 23.68 44.19
N LYS A 281 -15.23 23.91 43.87
CA LYS A 281 -14.60 23.43 42.64
C LYS A 281 -14.65 21.91 42.54
N ASP A 282 -14.27 21.22 43.63
CA ASP A 282 -14.30 19.76 43.68
C ASP A 282 -15.72 19.20 43.59
N ALA A 283 -16.71 19.85 44.25
CA ALA A 283 -18.10 19.47 44.16
C ALA A 283 -18.65 19.64 42.74
N PHE A 284 -18.31 20.74 42.08
CA PHE A 284 -18.69 21.01 40.69
C PHE A 284 -18.05 20.01 39.73
N TYR A 285 -16.75 19.72 39.90
CA TYR A 285 -16.08 18.68 39.07
C TYR A 285 -16.64 17.28 39.29
N ARG A 286 -17.01 16.91 40.53
CA ARG A 286 -17.68 15.61 40.79
C ARG A 286 -19.04 15.55 40.12
N PHE A 287 -19.81 16.65 40.18
CA PHE A 287 -21.10 16.73 39.48
C PHE A 287 -20.96 16.56 37.96
N LEU A 288 -19.98 17.22 37.33
CA LEU A 288 -19.73 17.14 35.91
C LEU A 288 -19.22 15.75 35.44
N LYS A 289 -18.46 15.07 36.32
CA LYS A 289 -17.93 13.74 36.01
C LYS A 289 -18.92 12.60 36.19
N ASP A 290 -20.01 12.83 36.86
CA ASP A 290 -21.05 11.84 37.07
C ASP A 290 -21.97 11.80 35.83
N THR A 291 -21.85 10.71 35.09
CA THR A 291 -22.65 10.45 33.86
C THR A 291 -24.16 10.47 34.12
N ASN A 292 -24.60 10.23 35.35
CA ASN A 292 -26.02 10.31 35.72
C ASN A 292 -26.53 11.75 35.76
N ASN A 293 -25.63 12.74 35.86
CA ASN A 293 -25.95 14.16 35.89
C ASN A 293 -25.86 14.83 34.49
N ALA A 294 -25.62 14.07 33.43
CA ALA A 294 -25.51 14.63 32.11
C ALA A 294 -26.78 15.40 31.70
N GLY A 295 -26.64 16.71 31.49
CA GLY A 295 -27.76 17.61 31.19
C GLY A 295 -28.57 18.10 32.39
N ALA A 296 -28.21 17.71 33.61
CA ALA A 296 -28.88 18.20 34.83
C ALA A 296 -28.37 19.59 35.25
N PRO A 297 -29.23 20.49 35.73
CA PRO A 297 -28.80 21.81 36.23
C PRO A 297 -28.01 21.69 37.52
N TYR A 298 -26.88 22.41 37.62
CA TYR A 298 -26.12 22.54 38.84
C TYR A 298 -26.66 23.70 39.67
N PHE A 299 -27.09 23.42 40.90
CA PHE A 299 -27.58 24.44 41.83
C PHE A 299 -26.47 24.85 42.82
N SER A 300 -26.09 26.12 42.79
CA SER A 300 -25.13 26.71 43.75
C SER A 300 -25.83 27.55 44.83
N SER A 301 -25.31 27.52 46.05
CA SER A 301 -25.80 28.36 47.15
C SER A 301 -25.23 29.79 47.12
N GLY A 302 -24.32 30.12 46.21
CA GLY A 302 -23.70 31.44 46.07
C GLY A 302 -23.92 32.03 44.68
N GLU A 303 -23.71 33.37 44.55
CA GLU A 303 -23.78 34.05 43.28
C GLU A 303 -22.58 33.66 42.39
N MET A 304 -22.83 32.83 41.38
CA MET A 304 -21.81 32.38 40.42
C MET A 304 -21.94 33.12 39.10
N GLY A 305 -20.84 33.50 38.56
CA GLY A 305 -20.77 33.95 37.16
C GLY A 305 -20.23 32.82 36.29
N ALA A 306 -20.74 32.72 35.08
CA ALA A 306 -20.24 31.77 34.09
C ALA A 306 -19.87 32.51 32.82
N ILE A 307 -18.67 32.26 32.31
CA ILE A 307 -18.23 32.71 31.00
C ILE A 307 -18.05 31.46 30.13
N ASN A 308 -18.91 31.31 29.15
CA ASN A 308 -18.77 30.25 28.18
C ASN A 308 -17.64 30.63 27.21
N LEU A 309 -16.56 29.85 27.18
CA LEU A 309 -15.42 30.02 26.27
C LEU A 309 -15.45 28.98 25.17
N GLY A 310 -16.32 27.97 25.30
CA GLY A 310 -16.36 26.85 24.40
C GLY A 310 -17.05 27.16 23.08
N SER A 311 -16.42 26.79 22.02
CA SER A 311 -17.08 26.55 20.75
C SER A 311 -17.82 25.22 20.79
N THR A 312 -19.01 25.14 20.21
CA THR A 312 -19.73 23.88 20.10
C THR A 312 -18.98 22.94 19.13
N LEU A 313 -19.21 21.62 19.21
CA LEU A 313 -18.69 20.65 18.21
C LEU A 313 -19.03 21.06 16.78
N ALA A 314 -20.19 21.70 16.61
CA ALA A 314 -20.61 22.27 15.33
C ALA A 314 -19.74 23.47 14.90
N ASP A 315 -19.39 24.36 15.85
CA ASP A 315 -18.54 25.53 15.57
C ASP A 315 -17.11 25.12 15.22
N MET A 316 -16.63 24.00 15.77
CA MET A 316 -15.28 23.46 15.47
C MET A 316 -15.24 22.67 14.18
N GLN A 317 -16.37 22.45 13.49
CA GLN A 317 -16.43 21.68 12.24
C GLN A 317 -15.70 20.33 12.30
N VAL A 318 -15.69 19.68 13.47
CA VAL A 318 -14.92 18.45 13.72
C VAL A 318 -15.38 17.32 12.79
N LEU A 319 -16.70 17.17 12.61
CA LEU A 319 -17.27 16.14 11.75
C LEU A 319 -16.93 16.36 10.27
N GLU A 320 -16.99 17.63 9.82
CA GLU A 320 -16.65 17.99 8.43
C GLU A 320 -15.16 17.81 8.18
N SER A 321 -14.31 18.17 9.14
CA SER A 321 -12.86 17.92 9.12
C SER A 321 -12.55 16.43 9.03
N GLY A 322 -13.30 15.57 9.70
CA GLY A 322 -13.18 14.10 9.61
C GLY A 322 -13.41 13.61 8.18
N LYS A 323 -14.51 14.00 7.55
CA LYS A 323 -14.82 13.63 6.15
C LYS A 323 -13.73 14.09 5.17
N ILE A 324 -13.25 15.33 5.32
CA ILE A 324 -12.17 15.88 4.49
C ILE A 324 -10.88 15.10 4.70
N ASN A 325 -10.56 14.70 5.93
CA ASN A 325 -9.38 13.90 6.22
C ASN A 325 -9.47 12.53 5.58
N PHE A 326 -10.58 11.82 5.73
CA PHE A 326 -10.81 10.52 5.09
C PHE A 326 -10.65 10.59 3.57
N LYS A 327 -11.25 11.59 2.92
CA LYS A 327 -11.10 11.80 1.47
C LYS A 327 -9.64 11.99 1.05
N LYS A 328 -8.84 12.68 1.87
CA LYS A 328 -7.39 12.84 1.62
C LYS A 328 -6.61 11.56 1.84
N LEU A 329 -6.98 10.73 2.84
CA LEU A 329 -6.42 9.40 3.00
C LEU A 329 -6.67 8.56 1.74
N CYS A 330 -7.92 8.46 1.29
CA CYS A 330 -8.28 7.76 0.06
C CYS A 330 -7.46 8.23 -1.15
N ASN A 331 -7.26 9.55 -1.30
CA ASN A 331 -6.46 10.11 -2.40
C ASN A 331 -5.00 9.66 -2.36
N VAL A 332 -4.36 9.57 -1.19
CA VAL A 332 -2.96 9.11 -1.05
C VAL A 332 -2.84 7.64 -1.39
N PHE A 333 -3.81 6.84 -1.00
CA PHE A 333 -3.87 5.42 -1.37
C PHE A 333 -4.35 5.17 -2.81
N GLY A 334 -4.81 6.21 -3.51
CA GLY A 334 -5.25 6.11 -4.92
C GLY A 334 -6.62 5.45 -5.09
N THR A 335 -7.49 5.59 -4.10
CA THR A 335 -8.89 5.11 -4.11
C THR A 335 -9.86 6.26 -3.89
N SER A 336 -11.17 5.99 -3.90
CA SER A 336 -12.22 6.97 -3.66
C SER A 336 -12.98 6.69 -2.37
N ASP A 337 -13.32 7.75 -1.64
CA ASP A 337 -14.17 7.73 -0.46
C ASP A 337 -15.60 7.20 -0.76
N ILE A 338 -16.07 7.35 -1.99
CA ILE A 338 -17.36 6.82 -2.46
C ILE A 338 -17.47 5.30 -2.24
N LEU A 339 -16.36 4.57 -2.33
CA LEU A 339 -16.35 3.11 -2.16
C LEU A 339 -16.58 2.66 -0.70
N PHE A 340 -16.54 3.59 0.25
CA PHE A 340 -16.69 3.32 1.69
C PHE A 340 -18.03 3.79 2.26
N ASN A 341 -19.05 4.06 1.42
CA ASN A 341 -20.41 4.46 1.84
C ASN A 341 -20.45 5.69 2.77
N ASN A 342 -19.62 6.70 2.54
CA ASN A 342 -19.52 7.90 3.39
C ASN A 342 -20.74 8.85 3.30
N GLY A 343 -21.96 8.32 3.15
CA GLY A 343 -23.20 9.05 3.31
C GLY A 343 -23.57 9.99 2.16
N GLU A 344 -22.78 10.06 1.10
CA GLU A 344 -23.14 10.78 -0.11
C GLU A 344 -23.88 9.84 -1.06
N ALA A 345 -25.05 10.25 -1.55
CA ALA A 345 -25.80 9.48 -2.53
C ALA A 345 -24.99 9.41 -3.84
N SER A 346 -24.32 8.29 -4.07
CA SER A 346 -23.63 8.02 -5.32
C SER A 346 -24.50 7.18 -6.24
N THR A 347 -24.52 7.49 -7.52
CA THR A 347 -25.19 6.66 -8.51
C THR A 347 -24.39 5.37 -8.74
N GLU A 348 -25.07 4.27 -9.07
CA GLU A 348 -24.42 2.99 -9.37
C GLU A 348 -23.32 3.14 -10.46
N SER A 349 -23.57 4.00 -11.44
CA SER A 349 -22.60 4.30 -12.50
C SER A 349 -21.31 4.92 -11.96
N ASN A 350 -21.42 5.88 -11.02
CA ASN A 350 -20.26 6.52 -10.40
C ASN A 350 -19.44 5.52 -9.57
N VAL A 351 -20.13 4.65 -8.82
CA VAL A 351 -19.45 3.62 -8.01
C VAL A 351 -18.66 2.68 -8.92
N ARG A 352 -19.29 2.20 -10.00
CA ARG A 352 -18.63 1.29 -10.98
C ARG A 352 -17.40 1.96 -11.62
N GLU A 353 -17.51 3.23 -12.02
CA GLU A 353 -16.39 3.97 -12.58
C GLU A 353 -15.25 4.14 -11.56
N MET A 354 -15.57 4.41 -10.29
CA MET A 354 -14.56 4.53 -9.24
C MET A 354 -13.88 3.19 -8.93
N ILE A 355 -14.61 2.08 -8.93
CA ILE A 355 -14.03 0.73 -8.81
C ILE A 355 -13.05 0.50 -9.96
N LYS A 356 -13.47 0.69 -11.20
CA LYS A 356 -12.63 0.52 -12.39
C LYS A 356 -11.37 1.39 -12.31
N ARG A 357 -11.51 2.64 -11.91
CA ARG A 357 -10.39 3.57 -11.72
C ARG A 357 -9.44 3.10 -10.61
N THR A 358 -9.96 2.56 -9.50
CA THR A 358 -9.14 1.99 -8.42
C THR A 358 -8.33 0.79 -8.90
N TYR A 359 -8.96 -0.10 -9.68
CA TYR A 359 -8.23 -1.21 -10.31
C TYR A 359 -7.13 -0.72 -11.23
N THR A 360 -7.43 0.18 -12.17
CA THR A 360 -6.48 0.60 -13.20
C THR A 360 -5.32 1.45 -12.67
N ASN A 361 -5.59 2.32 -11.69
CA ASN A 361 -4.60 3.28 -11.21
C ASN A 361 -3.86 2.82 -9.95
N THR A 362 -4.42 1.89 -9.18
CA THR A 362 -3.84 1.48 -7.89
C THR A 362 -3.59 -0.02 -7.81
N ILE A 363 -4.60 -0.85 -8.04
CA ILE A 363 -4.47 -2.31 -7.85
C ILE A 363 -3.50 -2.90 -8.88
N LEU A 364 -3.78 -2.75 -10.17
CA LEU A 364 -2.97 -3.36 -11.23
C LEU A 364 -1.51 -2.87 -11.23
N PRO A 365 -1.19 -1.57 -11.05
CA PRO A 365 0.21 -1.15 -10.95
C PRO A 365 0.98 -1.81 -9.79
N ASN A 366 0.33 -2.09 -8.67
CA ASN A 366 0.95 -2.81 -7.57
C ASN A 366 1.07 -4.31 -7.84
N VAL A 367 0.08 -4.92 -8.49
CA VAL A 367 0.16 -6.30 -8.98
C VAL A 367 1.32 -6.46 -9.96
N TYR A 368 1.48 -5.55 -10.92
CA TYR A 368 2.61 -5.56 -11.86
C TYR A 368 3.96 -5.43 -11.14
N ARG A 369 4.05 -4.58 -10.13
CA ARG A 369 5.28 -4.42 -9.32
C ARG A 369 5.66 -5.72 -8.63
N VAL A 370 4.70 -6.40 -8.00
CA VAL A 370 4.92 -7.68 -7.33
C VAL A 370 5.28 -8.77 -8.36
N ARG A 371 4.52 -8.85 -9.46
CA ARG A 371 4.80 -9.77 -10.57
C ARG A 371 6.22 -9.61 -11.12
N ASP A 372 6.60 -8.38 -11.47
CA ASP A 372 7.92 -8.10 -12.05
C ASP A 372 9.04 -8.44 -11.06
N ALA A 373 8.85 -8.19 -9.78
CA ALA A 373 9.79 -8.57 -8.74
C ALA A 373 9.91 -10.10 -8.59
N LEU A 374 8.81 -10.85 -8.72
CA LEU A 374 8.82 -12.31 -8.75
C LEU A 374 9.52 -12.85 -10.00
N ILE A 375 9.28 -12.25 -11.17
CA ILE A 375 9.98 -12.63 -12.41
C ILE A 375 11.49 -12.45 -12.26
N LEU A 376 11.92 -11.30 -11.74
CA LEU A 376 13.34 -10.97 -11.60
C LEU A 376 14.03 -11.71 -10.46
N GLY A 377 13.33 -11.92 -9.35
CA GLY A 377 13.92 -12.44 -8.13
C GLY A 377 13.67 -13.92 -7.85
N LEU A 378 12.60 -14.52 -8.39
CA LEU A 378 12.24 -15.92 -8.12
C LEU A 378 12.56 -16.84 -9.30
N LEU A 379 12.15 -16.47 -10.52
CA LEU A 379 12.27 -17.36 -11.67
C LEU A 379 13.70 -17.79 -12.00
N PRO A 380 14.76 -16.95 -11.85
CA PRO A 380 16.14 -17.36 -12.15
C PRO A 380 16.64 -18.55 -11.34
N ASP A 381 16.08 -18.83 -10.18
CA ASP A 381 16.48 -19.95 -9.32
C ASP A 381 15.99 -21.32 -9.83
N PHE A 382 15.10 -21.33 -10.82
CA PHE A 382 14.53 -22.55 -11.39
C PHE A 382 15.12 -22.88 -12.75
N LYS A 383 15.09 -24.16 -13.09
CA LYS A 383 15.49 -24.63 -14.42
C LYS A 383 14.61 -23.95 -15.48
N ASP A 384 15.23 -23.48 -16.55
CA ASP A 384 14.57 -22.73 -17.63
C ASP A 384 13.87 -21.42 -17.15
N GLY A 385 14.28 -20.86 -16.02
CA GLY A 385 13.68 -19.65 -15.44
C GLY A 385 13.63 -18.45 -16.38
N LYS A 386 14.61 -18.34 -17.30
CA LYS A 386 14.64 -17.30 -18.36
C LYS A 386 13.56 -17.47 -19.43
N LYS A 387 12.99 -18.67 -19.57
CA LYS A 387 11.90 -18.98 -20.49
C LYS A 387 10.55 -19.02 -19.79
N ARG A 388 10.51 -18.67 -18.52
CA ARG A 388 9.28 -18.61 -17.73
C ARG A 388 8.80 -17.17 -17.63
N ASP A 389 7.50 -16.99 -17.54
CA ASP A 389 6.85 -15.69 -17.37
C ASP A 389 5.72 -15.84 -16.34
N ILE A 390 5.49 -14.79 -15.56
CA ILE A 390 4.36 -14.71 -14.62
C ILE A 390 3.44 -13.63 -15.14
N ARG A 391 2.14 -13.94 -15.24
CA ARG A 391 1.14 -12.99 -15.72
C ARG A 391 -0.09 -13.01 -14.83
N GLU A 392 -0.67 -11.86 -14.72
CA GLU A 392 -1.99 -11.65 -14.16
C GLU A 392 -3.08 -11.99 -15.18
N ASP A 393 -4.17 -12.58 -14.71
CA ASP A 393 -5.38 -12.74 -15.54
C ASP A 393 -6.43 -11.71 -15.12
N ILE A 394 -6.51 -10.63 -15.86
CA ILE A 394 -7.49 -9.57 -15.64
C ILE A 394 -8.85 -9.89 -16.30
N THR A 395 -8.93 -10.96 -17.10
CA THR A 395 -10.20 -11.37 -17.72
C THR A 395 -11.16 -12.02 -16.74
N GLU A 396 -10.66 -12.44 -15.57
CA GLU A 396 -11.45 -12.96 -14.48
C GLU A 396 -12.05 -11.87 -13.57
N ILE A 397 -11.63 -10.59 -13.76
CA ILE A 397 -12.09 -9.47 -12.94
C ILE A 397 -13.37 -8.87 -13.57
N PRO A 398 -14.57 -9.06 -12.95
CA PRO A 398 -15.84 -8.63 -13.53
C PRO A 398 -15.90 -7.11 -13.76
N GLU A 399 -15.29 -6.33 -12.86
CA GLU A 399 -15.31 -4.87 -12.87
C GLU A 399 -14.51 -4.27 -14.03
N LEU A 400 -13.54 -5.01 -14.54
CA LEU A 400 -12.73 -4.61 -15.70
C LEU A 400 -13.30 -5.09 -17.03
N GLN A 401 -14.29 -5.98 -16.99
CA GLN A 401 -14.93 -6.44 -18.20
C GLN A 401 -15.73 -5.31 -18.85
N SER A 402 -15.67 -5.28 -20.17
CA SER A 402 -16.48 -4.35 -20.95
C SER A 402 -17.96 -4.58 -20.66
N ASN A 403 -18.72 -3.50 -20.49
CA ASN A 403 -20.17 -3.62 -20.36
C ASN A 403 -20.74 -4.17 -21.68
N TYR A 404 -21.11 -5.42 -21.71
CA TYR A 404 -21.67 -6.06 -22.91
C TYR A 404 -22.85 -5.29 -23.50
N LYS A 405 -23.63 -4.59 -22.65
CA LYS A 405 -24.74 -3.77 -23.10
C LYS A 405 -24.23 -2.54 -23.89
N GLU A 406 -23.26 -1.81 -23.38
CA GLU A 406 -22.65 -0.66 -24.08
C GLU A 406 -21.96 -1.10 -25.36
N MET A 407 -21.27 -2.25 -25.32
CA MET A 407 -20.68 -2.84 -26.50
C MET A 407 -21.76 -3.20 -27.56
N ALA A 408 -22.84 -3.84 -27.14
CA ALA A 408 -23.94 -4.18 -28.03
C ALA A 408 -24.58 -2.94 -28.63
N GLU A 409 -24.81 -1.89 -27.82
CA GLU A 409 -25.31 -0.61 -28.28
C GLU A 409 -24.36 0.07 -29.27
N THR A 410 -23.03 0.01 -29.00
CA THR A 410 -22.00 0.56 -29.89
C THR A 410 -21.98 -0.20 -31.21
N PHE A 411 -21.99 -1.53 -31.19
CA PHE A 411 -22.04 -2.34 -32.41
C PHE A 411 -23.37 -2.15 -33.17
N ALA A 412 -24.48 -2.02 -32.45
CA ALA A 412 -25.77 -1.71 -33.06
C ALA A 412 -25.84 -0.34 -33.72
N ALA A 413 -25.02 0.62 -33.26
CA ALA A 413 -24.93 1.95 -33.83
C ALA A 413 -24.00 2.02 -35.09
N LEU A 414 -23.14 1.03 -35.28
CA LEU A 414 -22.24 0.99 -36.44
C LEU A 414 -23.04 0.65 -37.72
N PRO A 415 -22.77 1.34 -38.84
CA PRO A 415 -23.40 1.05 -40.11
C PRO A 415 -22.88 -0.21 -40.78
N ILE A 416 -21.73 -0.70 -40.34
CA ILE A 416 -21.00 -1.86 -40.92
C ILE A 416 -20.78 -2.87 -39.81
N MET A 417 -21.05 -4.16 -40.10
CA MET A 417 -20.88 -5.25 -39.15
C MET A 417 -19.94 -6.32 -39.74
N LEU A 418 -18.94 -6.72 -38.92
CA LEU A 418 -18.15 -7.92 -39.11
C LEU A 418 -18.52 -8.94 -38.05
N PRO A 419 -19.29 -10.01 -38.37
CA PRO A 419 -19.78 -10.95 -37.36
C PRO A 419 -18.67 -11.60 -36.55
N ASN A 420 -17.53 -11.96 -37.15
CA ASN A 420 -16.41 -12.56 -36.47
C ASN A 420 -15.79 -11.61 -35.42
N GLU A 421 -15.72 -10.30 -35.69
CA GLU A 421 -15.25 -9.31 -34.73
C GLU A 421 -16.22 -9.13 -33.57
N ILE A 422 -17.52 -9.16 -33.86
CA ILE A 422 -18.56 -9.09 -32.83
C ILE A 422 -18.52 -10.33 -31.93
N LEU A 423 -18.46 -11.54 -32.53
CA LEU A 423 -18.37 -12.77 -31.77
C LEU A 423 -17.09 -12.83 -30.92
N ARG A 424 -15.97 -12.36 -31.45
CA ARG A 424 -14.72 -12.20 -30.69
C ARG A 424 -14.88 -11.20 -29.54
N ALA A 425 -15.55 -10.08 -29.79
CA ALA A 425 -15.80 -9.04 -28.78
C ALA A 425 -16.61 -9.57 -27.60
N PHE A 426 -17.64 -10.36 -27.89
CA PHE A 426 -18.50 -10.99 -26.88
C PHE A 426 -17.94 -12.30 -26.32
N LYS A 427 -16.70 -12.70 -26.75
CA LYS A 427 -16.05 -13.97 -26.34
C LYS A 427 -16.93 -15.22 -26.63
N LEU A 428 -17.77 -15.15 -27.63
CA LEU A 428 -18.59 -16.27 -28.05
C LEU A 428 -17.79 -17.22 -28.95
N PRO A 429 -18.01 -18.55 -28.85
CA PRO A 429 -17.38 -19.52 -29.72
C PRO A 429 -17.87 -19.33 -31.16
N PHE A 430 -16.98 -19.35 -32.12
CA PHE A 430 -17.29 -19.30 -33.53
C PHE A 430 -16.28 -20.17 -34.35
N ASP A 431 -16.71 -20.64 -35.50
CA ASP A 431 -15.85 -21.38 -36.43
C ASP A 431 -15.08 -20.38 -37.31
N GLU A 432 -13.75 -20.36 -37.18
CA GLU A 432 -12.89 -19.49 -38.03
C GLU A 432 -12.91 -19.88 -39.50
N ALA A 433 -13.37 -21.10 -39.84
CA ALA A 433 -13.50 -21.57 -41.21
C ALA A 433 -14.79 -21.16 -41.91
N ASP A 434 -15.75 -20.58 -41.19
CA ASP A 434 -16.99 -20.07 -41.77
C ASP A 434 -16.75 -18.76 -42.53
N GLU A 435 -16.77 -18.85 -43.85
CA GLU A 435 -16.59 -17.71 -44.75
C GLU A 435 -17.62 -16.59 -44.55
N ASN A 436 -18.83 -16.91 -44.06
CA ASN A 436 -19.87 -15.91 -43.82
C ASN A 436 -19.55 -15.00 -42.62
N LEU A 437 -18.78 -15.50 -41.67
CA LEU A 437 -18.39 -14.67 -40.49
C LEU A 437 -17.31 -13.64 -40.81
N SER A 438 -16.62 -13.80 -41.93
CA SER A 438 -15.58 -12.87 -42.44
C SER A 438 -16.09 -11.84 -43.45
N LYS A 439 -17.38 -11.92 -43.82
CA LYS A 439 -18.02 -10.96 -44.74
C LYS A 439 -18.46 -9.69 -43.99
N ILE A 440 -18.40 -8.57 -44.67
CA ILE A 440 -18.86 -7.29 -44.18
C ILE A 440 -20.38 -7.16 -44.48
N TYR A 441 -21.16 -6.90 -43.43
CA TYR A 441 -22.60 -6.66 -43.57
C TYR A 441 -22.93 -5.19 -43.32
N VAL A 442 -23.81 -4.61 -44.16
CA VAL A 442 -24.27 -3.24 -44.05
C VAL A 442 -25.70 -3.23 -43.49
N LYS A 443 -26.00 -2.32 -42.57
CA LYS A 443 -27.26 -2.28 -41.79
C LYS A 443 -28.54 -2.13 -42.62
N GLN A 444 -28.48 -1.64 -43.84
CA GLN A 444 -29.66 -1.33 -44.67
C GLN A 444 -30.29 -2.56 -45.35
N GLY A 445 -30.14 -3.74 -44.83
CA GLY A 445 -30.77 -4.95 -45.32
C GLY A 445 -30.04 -6.22 -44.98
N TYR A 446 -28.98 -6.13 -44.19
CA TYR A 446 -28.12 -7.25 -43.81
C TYR A 446 -27.63 -8.08 -45.01
N GLU A 447 -27.40 -7.43 -46.16
CA GLU A 447 -26.77 -8.08 -47.34
C GLU A 447 -25.27 -8.08 -47.18
N ALA A 448 -24.66 -9.25 -47.47
CA ALA A 448 -23.23 -9.38 -47.46
C ALA A 448 -22.62 -8.68 -48.70
N ILE A 449 -21.69 -7.76 -48.46
CA ILE A 449 -20.95 -7.14 -49.58
C ILE A 449 -19.71 -8.01 -49.85
N ASP A 450 -19.71 -8.71 -50.97
CA ASP A 450 -18.59 -9.52 -51.45
C ASP A 450 -17.54 -8.61 -52.11
N TYR A 451 -16.70 -7.97 -51.32
CA TYR A 451 -15.59 -7.13 -51.84
C TYR A 451 -14.40 -7.93 -52.44
N LEU A 452 -14.38 -9.23 -52.26
CA LEU A 452 -13.22 -10.06 -52.66
C LEU A 452 -13.41 -10.76 -54.00
N SER A 453 -14.61 -10.72 -54.63
CA SER A 453 -14.85 -11.39 -55.90
C SER A 453 -15.12 -10.48 -57.11
N SER A 454 -15.43 -9.22 -56.91
CA SER A 454 -15.60 -8.25 -57.98
C SER A 454 -14.39 -7.32 -58.05
N GLY A 455 -13.70 -7.32 -59.17
CA GLY A 455 -12.70 -6.28 -59.45
C GLY A 455 -13.38 -4.89 -59.33
N ILE A 456 -12.56 -3.90 -59.09
CA ILE A 456 -12.96 -2.49 -58.81
C ILE A 456 -13.86 -1.85 -59.92
N ASP A 457 -14.18 -2.59 -60.97
CA ASP A 457 -14.86 -2.07 -62.15
C ASP A 457 -16.41 -2.09 -62.11
N ASP A 458 -17.01 -2.66 -61.03
CA ASP A 458 -18.49 -2.77 -60.92
C ASP A 458 -19.08 -1.93 -59.78
N ILE A 459 -18.67 -0.69 -59.60
CA ILE A 459 -19.41 0.28 -58.76
C ILE A 459 -20.52 0.89 -59.62
N PRO A 460 -21.82 0.63 -59.34
CA PRO A 460 -22.90 1.32 -60.08
C PRO A 460 -22.82 2.81 -59.78
N PRO A 461 -23.08 3.69 -60.77
CA PRO A 461 -23.08 5.12 -60.54
C PRO A 461 -24.14 5.48 -59.50
N ILE A 462 -23.74 6.32 -58.53
CA ILE A 462 -24.63 6.92 -57.55
C ILE A 462 -25.54 7.87 -58.37
N ASP A 463 -26.82 7.50 -58.53
CA ASP A 463 -27.83 8.42 -59.05
C ASP A 463 -27.99 9.60 -58.09
N GLU A 464 -27.86 10.83 -58.59
CA GLU A 464 -28.01 12.11 -57.93
C GLU A 464 -29.43 12.38 -57.40
#